data_592d12f088a8f42405c3969bd3b3e30b
#
_entry.id   592d12f088a8f42405c3969bd3b3e30b
#
_cell.length_a   1.000
_cell.length_b   1.000
_cell.length_c   1.000
_cell.angle_alpha   90.00
_cell.angle_beta   90.00
_cell.angle_gamma   90.00
#
_symmetry.space_group_name_H-M   'P 1'
#
loop_
_entity.id
_entity.type
_entity.pdbx_description
1 polymer ?
#
loop_
_entity_poly.entity_id
_entity_poly.type
_entity_poly.pdbx_seq_one_letter_code
_entity_poly.pdbx_strand_id
1 'polypeptide(L)'
;MTEIQHELIMPNKDLPFKMFLFEGRDGNYIREKHWHRSIEIFAVFQGTLEFYLNDQEYLLECGDFIIVNSNEVHSIHAPKENMTVVLQMPLNMFEKYYTGDQFICFAHAPQAQDEQLMEMICEMYMAYSDKHCGYDLKIQSLFYDMLYLMVTRYREINVHPDILHQHKQLTKLFVITDYMKEHYKDELSLARLAEIFGYSSSYLSRMFQKYAGINYKDYLQAIRTEHGYRQLIETKMTISDISMENGFPNNKAFSKAFYKKYGIMPAEFRKRQKSAINEISN
;
A
#
# COMPACT_ATOMS: atom_id res chain seq x y z
N MET A 1 9.80 11.56 17.60
CA MET A 1 8.52 11.40 16.88
C MET A 1 8.81 10.52 15.70
N THR A 2 8.27 9.31 15.66
CA THR A 2 8.37 8.41 14.50
C THR A 2 7.68 9.08 13.31
N GLU A 3 8.39 9.23 12.22
CA GLU A 3 7.91 9.92 11.01
C GLU A 3 6.85 9.03 10.36
N ILE A 4 5.60 9.52 10.20
CA ILE A 4 4.51 8.78 9.55
C ILE A 4 4.85 8.64 8.07
N GLN A 5 4.87 7.40 7.56
CA GLN A 5 5.29 7.09 6.20
C GLN A 5 4.08 6.85 5.29
N HIS A 6 4.16 7.34 4.05
CA HIS A 6 3.22 6.93 2.99
C HIS A 6 3.70 5.63 2.35
N GLU A 7 2.85 4.61 2.33
CA GLU A 7 3.13 3.33 1.66
C GLU A 7 2.57 3.34 0.23
N LEU A 8 3.42 2.97 -0.73
CA LEU A 8 3.02 2.76 -2.11
C LEU A 8 2.56 1.32 -2.29
N ILE A 9 1.25 1.12 -2.45
CA ILE A 9 0.66 -0.20 -2.67
C ILE A 9 0.65 -0.54 -4.16
N MET A 10 1.13 -1.76 -4.46
CA MET A 10 1.09 -2.31 -5.82
C MET A 10 0.39 -3.67 -5.77
N PRO A 11 -0.62 -3.91 -6.64
CA PRO A 11 -1.30 -5.19 -6.72
C PRO A 11 -0.35 -6.36 -6.98
N ASN A 12 -0.76 -7.56 -6.62
CA ASN A 12 -0.08 -8.78 -7.05
C ASN A 12 -0.14 -8.88 -8.59
N LYS A 13 0.83 -9.55 -9.20
CA LYS A 13 0.94 -9.61 -10.67
C LYS A 13 -0.33 -10.11 -11.36
N ASP A 14 -1.01 -11.06 -10.71
CA ASP A 14 -2.15 -11.78 -11.28
C ASP A 14 -3.50 -11.35 -10.69
N LEU A 15 -3.54 -10.35 -9.80
CA LEU A 15 -4.74 -9.91 -9.10
C LEU A 15 -4.94 -8.39 -9.22
N PRO A 16 -6.18 -7.88 -9.21
CA PRO A 16 -6.44 -6.43 -9.24
C PRO A 16 -6.22 -5.75 -7.86
N PHE A 17 -5.82 -6.49 -6.84
CA PHE A 17 -5.55 -6.04 -5.47
C PHE A 17 -4.26 -6.71 -4.95
N LYS A 18 -3.76 -6.27 -3.80
CA LYS A 18 -2.63 -6.91 -3.13
C LYS A 18 -3.15 -7.79 -2.01
N MET A 19 -2.68 -9.03 -1.99
CA MET A 19 -2.92 -10.00 -0.92
C MET A 19 -1.62 -10.64 -0.50
N PHE A 20 -1.39 -10.72 0.80
CA PHE A 20 -0.20 -11.37 1.35
C PHE A 20 -0.48 -11.92 2.75
N LEU A 21 0.32 -12.90 3.13
CA LEU A 21 0.36 -13.42 4.48
C LEU A 21 1.39 -12.64 5.29
N PHE A 22 0.98 -12.19 6.44
CA PHE A 22 1.84 -11.64 7.45
C PHE A 22 2.05 -12.70 8.54
N GLU A 23 3.28 -13.15 8.67
CA GLU A 23 3.69 -14.15 9.68
C GLU A 23 4.71 -13.51 10.62
N GLY A 24 4.37 -13.37 11.88
CA GLY A 24 5.31 -12.96 12.91
C GLY A 24 6.07 -14.17 13.50
N ARG A 25 6.78 -14.94 12.64
CA ARG A 25 7.39 -16.24 13.06
C ARG A 25 8.33 -16.15 14.23
N ASP A 26 9.10 -15.06 14.32
CA ASP A 26 10.09 -14.85 15.37
C ASP A 26 9.55 -13.97 16.51
N GLY A 27 8.30 -13.57 16.45
CA GLY A 27 7.73 -12.55 17.32
C GLY A 27 8.36 -11.17 17.13
N ASN A 28 7.80 -10.17 17.81
CA ASN A 28 8.37 -8.82 17.85
C ASN A 28 8.47 -8.08 16.50
N TYR A 29 7.56 -8.40 15.58
CA TYR A 29 7.46 -7.64 14.32
C TYR A 29 6.72 -6.32 14.57
N ILE A 30 7.30 -5.24 14.06
CA ILE A 30 6.72 -3.90 14.13
C ILE A 30 6.62 -3.34 12.71
N ARG A 31 5.42 -2.92 12.34
CA ARG A 31 5.21 -2.03 11.20
C ARG A 31 4.92 -0.65 11.74
N GLU A 32 5.85 0.26 11.53
CA GLU A 32 5.76 1.65 11.99
C GLU A 32 4.53 2.37 11.42
N LYS A 33 4.13 3.48 12.06
CA LYS A 33 3.00 4.31 11.62
C LYS A 33 3.12 4.69 10.16
N HIS A 34 2.14 4.26 9.38
CA HIS A 34 2.05 4.55 7.95
C HIS A 34 0.61 4.74 7.53
N TRP A 35 0.42 5.17 6.31
CA TRP A 35 -0.88 5.29 5.67
C TRP A 35 -0.76 5.04 4.17
N HIS A 36 -1.86 4.66 3.55
CA HIS A 36 -1.97 4.47 2.12
C HIS A 36 -3.40 4.74 1.66
N ARG A 37 -3.61 4.77 0.36
CA ARG A 37 -4.93 5.08 -0.20
C ARG A 37 -5.84 3.87 -0.38
N SER A 38 -5.34 2.68 -0.29
CA SER A 38 -6.15 1.47 -0.40
C SER A 38 -7.08 1.33 0.81
N ILE A 39 -8.23 0.70 0.60
CA ILE A 39 -8.95 0.07 1.70
C ILE A 39 -8.19 -1.20 2.06
N GLU A 40 -7.99 -1.47 3.34
CA GLU A 40 -7.22 -2.62 3.79
C GLU A 40 -8.01 -3.43 4.81
N ILE A 41 -7.84 -4.74 4.75
CA ILE A 41 -8.38 -5.67 5.74
C ILE A 41 -7.23 -6.47 6.31
N PHE A 42 -7.16 -6.51 7.64
CA PHE A 42 -6.33 -7.45 8.39
C PHE A 42 -7.24 -8.52 8.98
N ALA A 43 -7.05 -9.77 8.62
CA ALA A 43 -7.80 -10.92 9.12
C ALA A 43 -6.87 -11.88 9.84
N VAL A 44 -7.06 -12.05 11.15
CA VAL A 44 -6.19 -12.86 12.02
C VAL A 44 -6.67 -14.29 12.06
N PHE A 45 -5.88 -15.23 11.55
CA PHE A 45 -6.18 -16.66 11.52
C PHE A 45 -5.49 -17.45 12.63
N GLN A 46 -4.41 -16.92 13.19
CA GLN A 46 -3.70 -17.53 14.32
C GLN A 46 -2.99 -16.47 15.15
N GLY A 47 -2.96 -16.67 16.48
CA GLY A 47 -2.28 -15.78 17.41
C GLY A 47 -3.02 -14.47 17.62
N THR A 48 -2.28 -13.41 17.91
CA THR A 48 -2.79 -12.08 18.23
C THR A 48 -2.03 -11.00 17.50
N LEU A 49 -2.68 -9.86 17.25
CA LEU A 49 -2.12 -8.70 16.61
C LEU A 49 -2.52 -7.43 17.36
N GLU A 50 -1.55 -6.68 17.89
CA GLU A 50 -1.76 -5.34 18.42
C GLU A 50 -1.84 -4.37 17.25
N PHE A 51 -2.99 -3.73 17.11
CA PHE A 51 -3.30 -2.86 15.99
C PHE A 51 -3.59 -1.45 16.47
N TYR A 52 -2.90 -0.47 15.91
CA TYR A 52 -3.06 0.95 16.22
C TYR A 52 -3.65 1.65 14.99
N LEU A 53 -4.85 2.19 15.14
CA LEU A 53 -5.57 2.90 14.08
C LEU A 53 -5.89 4.31 14.54
N ASN A 54 -5.31 5.30 13.87
CA ASN A 54 -5.35 6.70 14.31
C ASN A 54 -4.80 6.81 15.74
N ASP A 55 -5.63 7.17 16.72
CA ASP A 55 -5.25 7.29 18.14
C ASP A 55 -5.88 6.19 19.01
N GLN A 56 -6.39 5.12 18.39
CA GLN A 56 -7.02 3.99 19.09
C GLN A 56 -6.18 2.73 18.95
N GLU A 57 -6.20 1.93 20.01
CA GLU A 57 -5.51 0.65 20.10
C GLU A 57 -6.52 -0.49 20.12
N TYR A 58 -6.26 -1.54 19.35
CA TYR A 58 -7.08 -2.74 19.25
C TYR A 58 -6.19 -3.97 19.43
N LEU A 59 -6.65 -4.93 20.22
CA LEU A 59 -6.08 -6.27 20.23
C LEU A 59 -6.97 -7.17 19.39
N LEU A 60 -6.45 -7.65 18.28
CA LEU A 60 -7.13 -8.59 17.40
C LEU A 60 -6.67 -10.00 17.74
N GLU A 61 -7.63 -10.90 17.92
CA GLU A 61 -7.41 -12.32 18.21
C GLU A 61 -7.78 -13.17 16.98
N CYS A 62 -7.52 -14.47 17.06
CA CYS A 62 -7.92 -15.42 16.02
C CYS A 62 -9.44 -15.35 15.76
N GLY A 63 -9.82 -15.13 14.50
CA GLY A 63 -11.21 -14.92 14.05
C GLY A 63 -11.59 -13.44 13.95
N ASP A 64 -10.79 -12.53 14.44
CA ASP A 64 -11.02 -11.09 14.32
C ASP A 64 -10.48 -10.56 13.00
N PHE A 65 -11.08 -9.46 12.54
CA PHE A 65 -10.56 -8.65 11.45
C PHE A 65 -10.76 -7.16 11.75
N ILE A 66 -10.02 -6.32 11.04
CA ILE A 66 -10.23 -4.87 11.05
C ILE A 66 -10.18 -4.32 9.63
N ILE A 67 -11.09 -3.38 9.32
CA ILE A 67 -11.10 -2.65 8.07
C ILE A 67 -10.45 -1.28 8.30
N VAL A 68 -9.42 -0.98 7.54
CA VAL A 68 -8.72 0.31 7.53
C VAL A 68 -9.18 1.08 6.29
N ASN A 69 -9.71 2.27 6.50
CA ASN A 69 -10.13 3.11 5.40
C ASN A 69 -8.94 3.79 4.72
N SER A 70 -9.18 4.23 3.50
CA SER A 70 -8.20 5.03 2.76
C SER A 70 -7.70 6.21 3.58
N ASN A 71 -6.38 6.38 3.62
CA ASN A 71 -5.69 7.49 4.28
C ASN A 71 -5.72 7.48 5.82
N GLU A 72 -6.15 6.41 6.44
CA GLU A 72 -6.04 6.27 7.88
C GLU A 72 -4.63 5.85 8.30
N VAL A 73 -4.12 6.51 9.34
CA VAL A 73 -2.80 6.22 9.89
C VAL A 73 -2.90 5.00 10.80
N HIS A 74 -2.13 3.99 10.51
CA HIS A 74 -2.11 2.76 11.30
C HIS A 74 -0.70 2.21 11.47
N SER A 75 -0.53 1.38 12.49
CA SER A 75 0.69 0.62 12.78
C SER A 75 0.33 -0.71 13.42
N ILE A 76 1.26 -1.66 13.33
CA ILE A 76 1.07 -3.02 13.77
C ILE A 76 2.23 -3.43 14.65
N HIS A 77 1.91 -4.11 15.72
CA HIS A 77 2.89 -4.81 16.55
C HIS A 77 2.43 -6.25 16.77
N ALA A 78 3.26 -7.20 16.39
CA ALA A 78 3.05 -8.62 16.66
C ALA A 78 4.13 -9.11 17.63
N PRO A 79 3.87 -9.07 18.94
CA PRO A 79 4.85 -9.48 19.95
C PRO A 79 5.10 -10.99 19.98
N LYS A 80 4.18 -11.76 19.40
CA LYS A 80 4.22 -13.22 19.31
C LYS A 80 3.96 -13.67 17.87
N GLU A 81 4.17 -14.94 17.64
CA GLU A 81 3.80 -15.59 16.39
C GLU A 81 2.32 -15.37 16.08
N ASN A 82 2.04 -15.00 14.84
CA ASN A 82 0.68 -14.86 14.32
C ASN A 82 0.63 -15.26 12.85
N MET A 83 -0.59 -15.48 12.37
CA MET A 83 -0.90 -15.67 10.95
C MET A 83 -2.06 -14.73 10.60
N THR A 84 -1.74 -13.69 9.84
CA THR A 84 -2.70 -12.66 9.43
C THR A 84 -2.67 -12.50 7.92
N VAL A 85 -3.82 -12.66 7.27
CA VAL A 85 -3.96 -12.35 5.84
C VAL A 85 -4.32 -10.89 5.70
N VAL A 86 -3.58 -10.20 4.84
CA VAL A 86 -3.76 -8.77 4.57
C VAL A 86 -4.21 -8.59 3.12
N LEU A 87 -5.30 -7.84 2.94
CA LEU A 87 -5.87 -7.46 1.66
C LEU A 87 -5.81 -5.95 1.50
N GLN A 88 -5.14 -5.46 0.46
CA GLN A 88 -5.07 -4.03 0.14
C GLN A 88 -5.76 -3.78 -1.20
N MET A 89 -6.95 -3.17 -1.14
CA MET A 89 -7.87 -2.97 -2.26
C MET A 89 -7.76 -1.53 -2.79
N PRO A 90 -7.47 -1.34 -4.08
CA PRO A 90 -7.47 -0.02 -4.69
C PRO A 90 -8.84 0.66 -4.57
N LEU A 91 -8.85 1.95 -4.26
CA LEU A 91 -10.09 2.70 -4.00
C LEU A 91 -11.03 2.76 -5.20
N ASN A 92 -10.52 2.70 -6.43
CA ASN A 92 -11.31 2.69 -7.67
C ASN A 92 -12.25 1.48 -7.80
N MET A 93 -12.00 0.40 -7.07
CA MET A 93 -12.91 -0.75 -7.02
C MET A 93 -14.29 -0.38 -6.44
N PHE A 94 -14.35 0.71 -5.66
CA PHE A 94 -15.55 1.17 -4.96
C PHE A 94 -16.18 2.43 -5.59
N GLU A 95 -15.73 2.90 -6.75
CA GLU A 95 -16.17 4.17 -7.36
C GLU A 95 -17.69 4.29 -7.48
N LYS A 96 -18.38 3.20 -7.85
CA LYS A 96 -19.84 3.17 -8.01
C LYS A 96 -20.61 3.37 -6.70
N TYR A 97 -19.92 3.23 -5.57
CA TYR A 97 -20.52 3.26 -4.23
C TYR A 97 -20.09 4.49 -3.43
N TYR A 98 -19.39 5.44 -4.07
CA TYR A 98 -19.03 6.68 -3.41
C TYR A 98 -20.27 7.47 -2.99
N THR A 99 -20.22 8.07 -1.80
CA THR A 99 -21.15 9.13 -1.40
C THR A 99 -20.66 10.45 -1.98
N GLY A 100 -21.57 11.32 -2.37
CA GLY A 100 -21.48 12.61 -3.07
C GLY A 100 -20.14 13.33 -3.29
N ASP A 101 -19.11 13.06 -2.50
CA ASP A 101 -17.79 13.70 -2.57
C ASP A 101 -16.65 12.77 -3.02
N GLN A 102 -16.97 11.73 -3.79
CA GLN A 102 -16.00 10.71 -4.26
C GLN A 102 -15.33 9.95 -3.11
N PHE A 103 -16.10 9.57 -2.10
CA PHE A 103 -15.62 8.97 -0.88
C PHE A 103 -16.45 7.76 -0.47
N ILE A 104 -15.78 6.72 0.03
CA ILE A 104 -16.40 5.59 0.71
C ILE A 104 -15.73 5.38 2.06
N CYS A 105 -16.51 5.09 3.07
CA CYS A 105 -16.07 4.75 4.41
C CYS A 105 -16.71 3.45 4.86
N PHE A 106 -15.95 2.65 5.57
CA PHE A 106 -16.40 1.42 6.19
C PHE A 106 -16.21 1.49 7.70
N ALA A 107 -17.11 0.86 8.44
CA ALA A 107 -16.90 0.63 9.87
C ALA A 107 -15.67 -0.23 10.08
N HIS A 108 -14.83 0.10 11.06
CA HIS A 108 -13.61 -0.67 11.34
C HIS A 108 -13.87 -2.10 11.79
N ALA A 109 -14.98 -2.33 12.50
CA ALA A 109 -15.54 -3.63 12.90
C ALA A 109 -14.54 -4.60 13.59
N PRO A 110 -13.68 -4.16 14.54
CA PRO A 110 -12.59 -4.99 15.08
C PRO A 110 -13.05 -6.21 15.89
N GLN A 111 -14.34 -6.34 16.20
CA GLN A 111 -14.92 -7.44 16.98
C GLN A 111 -16.17 -8.05 16.31
N ALA A 112 -16.32 -7.85 15.01
CA ALA A 112 -17.55 -8.25 14.30
C ALA A 112 -17.71 -9.77 14.14
N GLN A 113 -16.63 -10.56 14.28
CA GLN A 113 -16.65 -12.03 14.12
C GLN A 113 -17.50 -12.51 12.94
N ASP A 114 -17.28 -11.92 11.77
CA ASP A 114 -17.99 -12.28 10.54
C ASP A 114 -17.33 -13.52 9.92
N GLU A 115 -17.85 -14.71 10.27
CA GLU A 115 -17.35 -15.98 9.78
C GLU A 115 -17.35 -16.03 8.24
N GLN A 116 -18.37 -15.47 7.59
CA GLN A 116 -18.49 -15.46 6.12
C GLN A 116 -17.35 -14.65 5.48
N LEU A 117 -17.02 -13.49 6.05
CA LEU A 117 -15.89 -12.67 5.58
C LEU A 117 -14.57 -13.40 5.77
N MET A 118 -14.37 -13.99 6.95
CA MET A 118 -13.14 -14.72 7.30
C MET A 118 -12.95 -15.96 6.39
N GLU A 119 -14.03 -16.73 6.14
CA GLU A 119 -14.00 -17.88 5.24
C GLU A 119 -13.60 -17.48 3.82
N MET A 120 -14.21 -16.41 3.26
CA MET A 120 -13.87 -15.92 1.93
C MET A 120 -12.40 -15.52 1.83
N ILE A 121 -11.85 -14.83 2.85
CA ILE A 121 -10.44 -14.41 2.89
C ILE A 121 -9.51 -15.65 2.96
N CYS A 122 -9.87 -16.62 3.79
CA CYS A 122 -9.12 -17.88 3.91
C CYS A 122 -9.10 -18.64 2.57
N GLU A 123 -10.26 -18.83 1.92
CA GLU A 123 -10.34 -19.49 0.63
C GLU A 123 -9.55 -18.77 -0.47
N MET A 124 -9.61 -17.44 -0.52
CA MET A 124 -8.81 -16.66 -1.47
C MET A 124 -7.32 -16.90 -1.24
N TYR A 125 -6.87 -16.90 0.01
CA TYR A 125 -5.46 -17.10 0.34
C TYR A 125 -5.00 -18.54 -0.02
N MET A 126 -5.82 -19.55 0.31
CA MET A 126 -5.52 -20.95 -0.05
C MET A 126 -5.43 -21.13 -1.57
N ALA A 127 -6.40 -20.60 -2.33
CA ALA A 127 -6.37 -20.65 -3.78
C ALA A 127 -5.12 -19.95 -4.37
N TYR A 128 -4.68 -18.85 -3.77
CA TYR A 128 -3.48 -18.12 -4.18
C TYR A 128 -2.20 -18.89 -3.87
N SER A 129 -2.15 -19.60 -2.76
CA SER A 129 -1.00 -20.43 -2.35
C SER A 129 -0.85 -21.66 -3.22
N ASP A 130 -1.96 -22.35 -3.52
CA ASP A 130 -1.97 -23.61 -4.26
C ASP A 130 -1.82 -23.41 -5.78
N LYS A 131 -2.29 -22.29 -6.32
CA LYS A 131 -2.20 -21.92 -7.75
C LYS A 131 -2.67 -23.01 -8.72
N HIS A 132 -3.72 -23.74 -8.37
CA HIS A 132 -4.33 -24.68 -9.30
C HIS A 132 -4.94 -23.96 -10.52
N CYS A 133 -5.19 -24.70 -11.60
CA CYS A 133 -5.82 -24.14 -12.80
C CYS A 133 -7.13 -23.38 -12.45
N GLY A 134 -7.23 -22.11 -12.86
CA GLY A 134 -8.38 -21.24 -12.57
C GLY A 134 -8.38 -20.61 -11.17
N TYR A 135 -7.30 -20.67 -10.42
CA TYR A 135 -7.17 -20.04 -9.09
C TYR A 135 -7.48 -18.55 -9.12
N ASP A 136 -7.06 -17.86 -10.17
CA ASP A 136 -7.30 -16.44 -10.40
C ASP A 136 -8.79 -16.11 -10.55
N LEU A 137 -9.56 -16.96 -11.26
CA LEU A 137 -11.02 -16.84 -11.38
C LEU A 137 -11.73 -17.13 -10.06
N LYS A 138 -11.28 -18.15 -9.32
CA LYS A 138 -11.83 -18.46 -7.98
C LYS A 138 -11.62 -17.29 -7.03
N ILE A 139 -10.42 -16.73 -7.00
CA ILE A 139 -10.09 -15.57 -6.16
C ILE A 139 -10.94 -14.37 -6.55
N GLN A 140 -11.10 -14.07 -7.84
CA GLN A 140 -11.91 -12.94 -8.29
C GLN A 140 -13.39 -13.11 -7.92
N SER A 141 -13.95 -14.32 -8.03
CA SER A 141 -15.31 -14.60 -7.59
C SER A 141 -15.51 -14.29 -6.12
N LEU A 142 -14.68 -14.87 -5.24
CA LEU A 142 -14.71 -14.63 -3.79
C LEU A 142 -14.48 -13.16 -3.44
N PHE A 143 -13.59 -12.51 -4.18
CA PHE A 143 -13.31 -11.10 -3.99
C PHE A 143 -14.52 -10.21 -4.28
N TYR A 144 -15.27 -10.46 -5.36
CA TYR A 144 -16.47 -9.70 -5.64
C TYR A 144 -17.59 -9.99 -4.63
N ASP A 145 -17.72 -11.21 -4.13
CA ASP A 145 -18.66 -11.56 -3.05
C ASP A 145 -18.27 -10.80 -1.75
N MET A 146 -16.98 -10.73 -1.44
CA MET A 146 -16.47 -9.95 -0.31
C MET A 146 -16.73 -8.45 -0.48
N LEU A 147 -16.51 -7.87 -1.67
CA LEU A 147 -16.84 -6.46 -1.94
C LEU A 147 -18.33 -6.18 -1.76
N TYR A 148 -19.20 -7.09 -2.22
CA TYR A 148 -20.65 -6.99 -2.00
C TYR A 148 -20.98 -6.98 -0.51
N LEU A 149 -20.39 -7.89 0.26
CA LEU A 149 -20.56 -7.96 1.71
C LEU A 149 -20.08 -6.67 2.38
N MET A 150 -18.91 -6.16 2.03
CA MET A 150 -18.38 -4.92 2.57
C MET A 150 -19.32 -3.74 2.31
N VAL A 151 -19.78 -3.58 1.07
CA VAL A 151 -20.66 -2.45 0.69
C VAL A 151 -22.03 -2.53 1.35
N THR A 152 -22.55 -3.74 1.58
CA THR A 152 -23.90 -3.94 2.14
C THR A 152 -23.94 -3.96 3.66
N ARG A 153 -22.89 -4.44 4.33
CA ARG A 153 -22.86 -4.58 5.81
C ARG A 153 -22.03 -3.54 6.52
N TYR A 154 -20.89 -3.14 5.95
CA TYR A 154 -19.88 -2.33 6.64
C TYR A 154 -19.80 -0.90 6.15
N ARG A 155 -20.46 -0.56 5.03
CA ARG A 155 -20.43 0.81 4.52
C ARG A 155 -21.12 1.77 5.48
N GLU A 156 -20.41 2.84 5.86
CA GLU A 156 -20.97 3.96 6.62
C GLU A 156 -21.50 5.04 5.68
N ILE A 157 -22.77 5.39 5.83
CA ILE A 157 -23.43 6.44 5.03
C ILE A 157 -23.35 7.79 5.73
N ASN A 158 -23.40 7.80 7.07
CA ASN A 158 -23.38 9.02 7.89
C ASN A 158 -21.97 9.27 8.44
N VAL A 159 -21.12 9.87 7.63
CA VAL A 159 -19.73 10.18 8.01
C VAL A 159 -19.64 11.60 8.57
N HIS A 160 -18.88 11.79 9.67
CA HIS A 160 -18.72 13.09 10.31
C HIS A 160 -18.10 14.12 9.34
N PRO A 161 -18.56 15.40 9.36
CA PRO A 161 -18.09 16.45 8.44
C PRO A 161 -16.58 16.67 8.43
N ASP A 162 -15.90 16.49 9.57
CA ASP A 162 -14.44 16.64 9.65
C ASP A 162 -13.70 15.54 8.86
N ILE A 163 -14.20 14.31 8.90
CA ILE A 163 -13.68 13.20 8.12
C ILE A 163 -13.86 13.50 6.63
N LEU A 164 -15.03 13.98 6.24
CA LEU A 164 -15.30 14.40 4.85
C LEU A 164 -14.35 15.51 4.39
N HIS A 165 -14.07 16.50 5.26
CA HIS A 165 -13.14 17.58 4.91
C HIS A 165 -11.71 17.06 4.71
N GLN A 166 -11.22 16.22 5.60
CA GLN A 166 -9.90 15.59 5.46
C GLN A 166 -9.81 14.80 4.17
N HIS A 167 -10.83 13.99 3.85
CA HIS A 167 -10.87 13.21 2.61
C HIS A 167 -10.85 14.08 1.35
N LYS A 168 -11.55 15.20 1.33
CA LYS A 168 -11.49 16.16 0.22
C LYS A 168 -10.05 16.64 -0.05
N GLN A 169 -9.31 16.96 1.00
CA GLN A 169 -7.91 17.40 0.86
C GLN A 169 -7.00 16.27 0.40
N LEU A 170 -7.20 15.07 0.93
CA LEU A 170 -6.47 13.88 0.54
C LEU A 170 -6.79 13.45 -0.88
N THR A 171 -8.04 13.61 -1.35
CA THR A 171 -8.42 13.37 -2.75
C THR A 171 -7.68 14.33 -3.70
N LYS A 172 -7.53 15.61 -3.32
CA LYS A 172 -6.73 16.57 -4.12
C LYS A 172 -5.26 16.13 -4.22
N LEU A 173 -4.68 15.74 -3.09
CA LEU A 173 -3.30 15.25 -3.08
C LEU A 173 -3.16 13.98 -3.93
N PHE A 174 -4.17 13.12 -3.90
CA PHE A 174 -4.15 11.90 -4.71
C PHE A 174 -4.08 12.18 -6.20
N VAL A 175 -4.94 13.05 -6.73
CA VAL A 175 -4.91 13.38 -8.16
C VAL A 175 -3.51 13.83 -8.57
N ILE A 176 -2.84 14.59 -7.70
CA ILE A 176 -1.47 15.03 -7.92
C ILE A 176 -0.48 13.86 -7.86
N THR A 177 -0.61 13.00 -6.85
CA THR A 177 0.30 11.86 -6.69
C THR A 177 0.10 10.79 -7.75
N ASP A 178 -1.13 10.64 -8.25
CA ASP A 178 -1.44 9.73 -9.35
C ASP A 178 -0.83 10.24 -10.67
N TYR A 179 -0.99 11.52 -10.96
CA TYR A 179 -0.28 12.17 -12.05
C TYR A 179 1.24 11.99 -11.95
N MET A 180 1.81 12.12 -10.74
CA MET A 180 3.24 11.88 -10.51
C MET A 180 3.65 10.44 -10.80
N LYS A 181 2.79 9.45 -10.53
CA LYS A 181 3.05 8.03 -10.86
C LYS A 181 3.02 7.76 -12.36
N GLU A 182 2.17 8.45 -13.10
CA GLU A 182 2.11 8.31 -14.57
C GLU A 182 3.27 9.02 -15.25
N HIS A 183 3.70 10.16 -14.70
CA HIS A 183 4.70 11.06 -15.27
C HIS A 183 6.04 11.06 -14.51
N TYR A 184 6.34 10.04 -13.71
CA TYR A 184 7.52 10.02 -12.83
C TYR A 184 8.86 10.13 -13.56
N LYS A 185 8.90 9.78 -14.85
CA LYS A 185 10.09 9.88 -15.71
C LYS A 185 10.41 11.32 -16.10
N ASP A 186 9.37 12.17 -16.16
CA ASP A 186 9.47 13.53 -16.63
C ASP A 186 10.15 14.45 -15.60
N GLU A 187 10.55 15.64 -16.05
CA GLU A 187 11.07 16.67 -15.17
C GLU A 187 9.92 17.36 -14.40
N LEU A 188 9.51 16.71 -13.29
CA LEU A 188 8.44 17.20 -12.43
C LEU A 188 9.02 18.06 -11.29
N SER A 189 9.06 19.38 -11.49
CA SER A 189 9.33 20.31 -10.38
C SER A 189 8.06 20.61 -9.58
N LEU A 190 8.22 21.04 -8.32
CA LEU A 190 7.07 21.49 -7.51
C LEU A 190 6.31 22.66 -8.17
N ALA A 191 7.03 23.56 -8.83
CA ALA A 191 6.44 24.68 -9.55
C ALA A 191 5.61 24.19 -10.74
N ARG A 192 6.11 23.20 -11.49
CA ARG A 192 5.38 22.62 -12.62
C ARG A 192 4.12 21.90 -12.17
N LEU A 193 4.18 21.12 -11.10
CA LEU A 193 3.00 20.47 -10.51
C LEU A 193 1.99 21.51 -10.03
N ALA A 194 2.46 22.56 -9.35
CA ALA A 194 1.58 23.63 -8.89
C ALA A 194 0.86 24.33 -10.04
N GLU A 195 1.54 24.60 -11.15
CA GLU A 195 0.97 25.15 -12.38
C GLU A 195 -0.11 24.22 -12.97
N ILE A 196 0.20 22.93 -13.15
CA ILE A 196 -0.72 21.94 -13.73
C ILE A 196 -2.03 21.86 -12.96
N PHE A 197 -1.96 21.87 -11.61
CA PHE A 197 -3.13 21.69 -10.75
C PHE A 197 -3.76 22.99 -10.25
N GLY A 198 -3.28 24.17 -10.70
CA GLY A 198 -3.83 25.47 -10.31
C GLY A 198 -3.58 25.85 -8.85
N TYR A 199 -2.45 25.40 -8.26
CA TYR A 199 -2.06 25.72 -6.89
C TYR A 199 -0.80 26.60 -6.85
N SER A 200 -0.54 27.21 -5.68
CA SER A 200 0.77 27.78 -5.42
C SER A 200 1.75 26.69 -4.95
N SER A 201 3.04 26.82 -5.29
CA SER A 201 4.09 25.91 -4.83
C SER A 201 4.11 25.78 -3.29
N SER A 202 3.88 26.86 -2.58
CA SER A 202 3.83 26.88 -1.10
C SER A 202 2.63 26.09 -0.55
N TYR A 203 1.45 26.20 -1.20
CA TYR A 203 0.29 25.40 -0.82
C TYR A 203 0.55 23.89 -1.06
N LEU A 204 1.05 23.56 -2.25
CA LEU A 204 1.35 22.18 -2.61
C LEU A 204 2.42 21.56 -1.69
N SER A 205 3.48 22.30 -1.36
CA SER A 205 4.50 21.85 -0.41
C SER A 205 3.92 21.53 0.97
N ARG A 206 3.05 22.41 1.50
CA ARG A 206 2.36 22.19 2.79
C ARG A 206 1.40 21.00 2.72
N MET A 207 0.73 20.82 1.59
CA MET A 207 -0.20 19.70 1.39
C MET A 207 0.53 18.36 1.41
N PHE A 208 1.69 18.25 0.73
CA PHE A 208 2.54 17.05 0.81
C PHE A 208 3.01 16.80 2.24
N GLN A 209 3.54 17.82 2.93
CA GLN A 209 4.03 17.67 4.30
C GLN A 209 2.92 17.28 5.27
N LYS A 210 1.73 17.91 5.15
CA LYS A 210 0.61 17.67 6.07
C LYS A 210 -0.07 16.32 5.84
N TYR A 211 -0.28 15.93 4.58
CA TYR A 211 -1.12 14.79 4.23
C TYR A 211 -0.34 13.58 3.71
N ALA A 212 0.88 13.77 3.15
CA ALA A 212 1.75 12.66 2.77
C ALA A 212 2.84 12.37 3.82
N GLY A 213 3.05 13.25 4.81
CA GLY A 213 4.11 13.11 5.81
C GLY A 213 5.53 13.33 5.26
N ILE A 214 5.68 13.50 3.94
CA ILE A 214 6.96 13.70 3.26
C ILE A 214 6.88 14.87 2.28
N ASN A 215 8.02 15.39 1.87
CA ASN A 215 8.03 16.41 0.82
C ASN A 215 7.86 15.78 -0.58
N TYR A 216 7.40 16.57 -1.55
CA TYR A 216 7.11 16.10 -2.91
C TYR A 216 8.32 15.45 -3.60
N LYS A 217 9.53 15.95 -3.32
CA LYS A 217 10.76 15.44 -3.92
C LYS A 217 11.11 14.04 -3.42
N ASP A 218 10.96 13.80 -2.13
CA ASP A 218 11.14 12.47 -1.54
C ASP A 218 10.06 11.51 -2.05
N TYR A 219 8.82 11.97 -2.21
CA TYR A 219 7.73 11.19 -2.79
C TYR A 219 8.04 10.78 -4.25
N LEU A 220 8.47 11.72 -5.10
CA LEU A 220 8.87 11.43 -6.47
C LEU A 220 10.07 10.48 -6.55
N GLN A 221 11.05 10.66 -5.66
CA GLN A 221 12.19 9.75 -5.59
C GLN A 221 11.78 8.34 -5.16
N ALA A 222 10.82 8.19 -4.24
CA ALA A 222 10.32 6.89 -3.82
C ALA A 222 9.66 6.13 -4.98
N ILE A 223 8.82 6.81 -5.79
CA ILE A 223 8.22 6.23 -7.00
C ILE A 223 9.32 5.75 -7.97
N ARG A 224 10.25 6.63 -8.31
CA ARG A 224 11.36 6.34 -9.23
C ARG A 224 12.22 5.18 -8.76
N THR A 225 12.48 5.13 -7.45
CA THR A 225 13.28 4.05 -6.84
C THR A 225 12.56 2.71 -6.92
N GLU A 226 11.25 2.69 -6.72
CA GLU A 226 10.43 1.47 -6.83
C GLU A 226 10.44 0.90 -8.25
N HIS A 227 10.26 1.75 -9.26
CA HIS A 227 10.37 1.32 -10.66
C HIS A 227 11.77 0.83 -11.00
N GLY A 228 12.81 1.53 -10.52
CA GLY A 228 14.20 1.11 -10.69
C GLY A 228 14.51 -0.24 -10.02
N TYR A 229 13.93 -0.49 -8.85
CA TYR A 229 14.03 -1.80 -8.17
C TYR A 229 13.45 -2.93 -9.02
N ARG A 230 12.26 -2.75 -9.60
CA ARG A 230 11.66 -3.75 -10.50
C ARG A 230 12.51 -4.02 -11.72
N GLN A 231 13.00 -2.98 -12.38
CA GLN A 231 13.89 -3.14 -13.52
C GLN A 231 15.21 -3.81 -13.16
N LEU A 232 15.73 -3.61 -11.94
CA LEU A 232 16.91 -4.35 -11.44
C LEU A 232 16.69 -5.84 -11.37
N ILE A 233 15.49 -6.29 -11.04
CA ILE A 233 15.11 -7.71 -10.95
C ILE A 233 14.77 -8.28 -12.32
N GLU A 234 13.95 -7.57 -13.08
CA GLU A 234 13.30 -8.08 -14.28
C GLU A 234 14.15 -7.96 -15.55
N THR A 235 15.18 -7.10 -15.52
CA THR A 235 15.94 -6.78 -16.73
C THR A 235 17.45 -6.95 -16.56
N LYS A 236 18.16 -7.00 -17.69
CA LYS A 236 19.63 -6.98 -17.77
C LYS A 236 20.20 -5.56 -17.99
N MET A 237 19.37 -4.54 -17.93
CA MET A 237 19.81 -3.13 -18.14
C MET A 237 20.92 -2.74 -17.18
N THR A 238 21.82 -1.86 -17.60
CA THR A 238 22.83 -1.32 -16.70
C THR A 238 22.19 -0.44 -15.62
N ILE A 239 22.85 -0.29 -14.48
CA ILE A 239 22.37 0.60 -13.40
C ILE A 239 22.24 2.04 -13.89
N SER A 240 23.12 2.43 -14.83
CA SER A 240 23.08 3.76 -15.46
C SER A 240 21.83 3.94 -16.30
N ASP A 241 21.49 2.96 -17.14
CA ASP A 241 20.30 3.00 -17.99
C ASP A 241 19.02 3.02 -17.13
N ILE A 242 18.96 2.17 -16.10
CA ILE A 242 17.85 2.15 -15.13
C ILE A 242 17.68 3.52 -14.48
N SER A 243 18.78 4.14 -14.06
CA SER A 243 18.74 5.48 -13.46
C SER A 243 18.13 6.50 -14.41
N MET A 244 18.59 6.54 -15.65
CA MET A 244 18.12 7.48 -16.66
C MET A 244 16.65 7.22 -17.04
N GLU A 245 16.27 5.97 -17.28
CA GLU A 245 14.90 5.61 -17.64
C GLU A 245 13.87 5.90 -16.55
N ASN A 246 14.31 5.94 -15.29
CA ASN A 246 13.43 6.28 -14.17
C ASN A 246 13.51 7.77 -13.77
N GLY A 247 14.07 8.63 -14.64
CA GLY A 247 14.08 10.08 -14.45
C GLY A 247 15.02 10.59 -13.35
N PHE A 248 16.01 9.79 -12.93
CA PHE A 248 17.05 10.31 -12.03
C PHE A 248 18.06 11.15 -12.82
N PRO A 249 18.58 12.23 -12.23
CA PRO A 249 19.54 13.10 -12.91
C PRO A 249 20.87 12.40 -13.19
N ASN A 250 21.20 11.35 -12.43
CA ASN A 250 22.41 10.55 -12.60
C ASN A 250 22.37 9.29 -11.75
N ASN A 251 23.28 8.36 -12.01
CA ASN A 251 23.41 7.09 -11.31
C ASN A 251 23.67 7.25 -9.80
N LYS A 252 24.41 8.29 -9.38
CA LYS A 252 24.67 8.56 -7.96
C LYS A 252 23.39 8.88 -7.20
N ALA A 253 22.48 9.65 -7.80
CA ALA A 253 21.19 10.00 -7.21
C ALA A 253 20.31 8.76 -7.03
N PHE A 254 20.22 7.91 -8.05
CA PHE A 254 19.50 6.63 -7.95
C PHE A 254 20.10 5.73 -6.87
N SER A 255 21.41 5.52 -6.89
CA SER A 255 22.10 4.64 -5.93
C SER A 255 21.91 5.12 -4.49
N LYS A 256 21.92 6.43 -4.24
CA LYS A 256 21.67 7.01 -2.92
C LYS A 256 20.22 6.77 -2.47
N ALA A 257 19.25 7.00 -3.36
CA ALA A 257 17.83 6.79 -3.06
C ALA A 257 17.52 5.30 -2.80
N PHE A 258 18.10 4.41 -3.61
CA PHE A 258 17.98 2.97 -3.47
C PHE A 258 18.57 2.48 -2.14
N TYR A 259 19.79 2.94 -1.79
CA TYR A 259 20.42 2.59 -0.52
C TYR A 259 19.61 3.09 0.69
N LYS A 260 19.09 4.33 0.61
CA LYS A 260 18.23 4.89 1.67
C LYS A 260 17.01 4.00 1.93
N LYS A 261 16.43 3.39 0.87
CA LYS A 261 15.20 2.57 0.98
C LYS A 261 15.46 1.11 1.31
N TYR A 262 16.50 0.52 0.73
CA TYR A 262 16.74 -0.94 0.81
C TYR A 262 17.97 -1.33 1.63
N GLY A 263 18.75 -0.38 2.14
CA GLY A 263 19.96 -0.64 2.95
C GLY A 263 21.13 -1.26 2.20
N ILE A 264 21.02 -1.43 0.87
CA ILE A 264 22.02 -2.07 0.01
C ILE A 264 22.20 -1.28 -1.28
N MET A 265 23.41 -1.29 -1.86
CA MET A 265 23.66 -0.62 -3.14
C MET A 265 23.08 -1.42 -4.31
N PRO A 266 22.55 -0.77 -5.40
CA PRO A 266 21.93 -1.46 -6.53
C PRO A 266 22.83 -2.53 -7.18
N ALA A 267 24.13 -2.26 -7.30
CA ALA A 267 25.11 -3.18 -7.87
C ALA A 267 25.27 -4.45 -7.01
N GLU A 268 25.36 -4.27 -5.70
CA GLU A 268 25.47 -5.37 -4.75
C GLU A 268 24.17 -6.20 -4.71
N PHE A 269 23.01 -5.51 -4.70
CA PHE A 269 21.70 -6.17 -4.76
C PHE A 269 21.61 -7.09 -5.99
N ARG A 270 21.96 -6.60 -7.19
CA ARG A 270 21.96 -7.39 -8.43
C ARG A 270 22.93 -8.57 -8.37
N LYS A 271 24.09 -8.41 -7.73
CA LYS A 271 25.05 -9.51 -7.56
C LYS A 271 24.49 -10.64 -6.70
N ARG A 272 23.84 -10.29 -5.57
CA ARG A 272 23.19 -11.26 -4.67
C ARG A 272 22.05 -12.02 -5.37
N GLN A 273 21.22 -11.34 -6.15
CA GLN A 273 20.15 -11.96 -6.93
C GLN A 273 20.68 -13.00 -7.93
N LYS A 274 21.78 -12.68 -8.65
CA LYS A 274 22.41 -13.61 -9.59
C LYS A 274 23.00 -14.84 -8.89
N SER A 275 23.60 -14.67 -7.71
CA SER A 275 24.15 -15.78 -6.93
C SER A 275 23.05 -16.73 -6.45
N ALA A 276 21.93 -16.20 -5.93
CA ALA A 276 20.79 -17.00 -5.48
C ALA A 276 20.14 -17.82 -6.62
N ILE A 277 20.03 -17.25 -7.82
CA ILE A 277 19.48 -17.96 -8.99
C ILE A 277 20.41 -19.11 -9.43
N ASN A 278 21.73 -18.90 -9.37
CA ASN A 278 22.70 -19.92 -9.75
C ASN A 278 22.77 -21.10 -8.74
N GLU A 279 22.50 -20.83 -7.45
CA GLU A 279 22.43 -21.87 -6.40
C GLU A 279 21.17 -22.75 -6.49
N ILE A 280 20.08 -22.24 -7.06
CA ILE A 280 18.84 -23.00 -7.29
C ILE A 280 18.91 -23.83 -8.58
N SER A 281 19.83 -23.48 -9.50
CA SER A 281 19.97 -24.11 -10.82
C SER A 281 21.07 -25.21 -10.85
N ASN A 282 21.79 -25.42 -9.76
CA ASN A 282 22.74 -26.50 -9.51
C ASN A 282 22.19 -27.46 -8.46
#